data_a22b33034fb821cd1e00097ec68fb124
#
_entry.id   a22b33034fb821cd1e00097ec68fb124
#
_cell.length_a   1.000
_cell.length_b   1.000
_cell.length_c   1.000
_cell.angle_alpha   90.00
_cell.angle_beta   90.00
_cell.angle_gamma   90.00
#
_symmetry.space_group_name_H-M   'P 1'
#
loop_
_entity.id
_entity.type
_entity.pdbx_description
1 polymer ?
#
loop_
_entity_poly.entity_id
_entity_poly.type
_entity_poly.pdbx_seq_one_letter_code
_entity_poly.pdbx_strand_id
1 'polypeptide(L)'
;MSRYDTIGRGYARGRRSDPRIADHLTAALGGAPSVLNVGAGAGSYEPTDRRVIAVEPSWVMLSQRPPGAAPAVQSRAEALPFRDQAFDATTAVLTLHHWSDRAAGLAECARVTRQRVVLLTWDPAVDAFWLTQDYFPEFVEADRKAFPAMAEYARSFGPGARVEIKPVPIPRDCIDGFLGAYWARPAAYLDAEVRAGISSFARPDLEAGLERLRADLGTGAWHVRHGKLLEASDLDLGYRLVVAHLSDRRSSVG
;
A
#
# COMPACT_ATOMS: atom_id res chain seq x y z
N MET A 1 13.83 -1.53 15.74
CA MET A 1 13.17 -0.22 15.67
C MET A 1 12.54 -0.09 14.29
N SER A 2 11.25 0.19 14.18
CA SER A 2 10.58 0.37 12.89
C SER A 2 11.00 1.72 12.27
N ARG A 3 11.09 1.82 10.92
CA ARG A 3 11.31 3.10 10.22
C ARG A 3 10.27 4.15 10.63
N TYR A 4 9.05 3.73 10.87
CA TYR A 4 7.94 4.60 11.28
C TYR A 4 8.03 5.10 12.74
N ASP A 5 8.90 4.55 13.58
CA ASP A 5 9.16 5.15 14.89
C ASP A 5 9.84 6.52 14.76
N THR A 6 10.49 6.79 13.61
CA THR A 6 11.14 8.06 13.30
C THR A 6 10.27 8.97 12.43
N ILE A 7 9.72 8.45 11.31
CA ILE A 7 9.00 9.27 10.31
C ILE A 7 7.48 9.27 10.51
N GLY A 8 6.94 8.41 11.38
CA GLY A 8 5.50 8.20 11.54
C GLY A 8 4.76 9.34 12.23
N ARG A 9 5.46 10.27 12.90
CA ARG A 9 4.81 11.41 13.57
C ARG A 9 4.15 12.32 12.53
N GLY A 10 2.81 12.44 12.60
CA GLY A 10 2.04 13.23 11.64
C GLY A 10 1.68 12.51 10.34
N TYR A 11 2.24 11.32 10.08
CA TYR A 11 1.94 10.51 8.89
C TYR A 11 0.44 10.22 8.76
N ALA A 12 -0.24 9.92 9.86
CA ALA A 12 -1.66 9.63 9.87
C ALA A 12 -2.55 10.82 9.43
N ARG A 13 -2.06 12.06 9.52
CA ARG A 13 -2.86 13.24 9.14
C ARG A 13 -3.18 13.30 7.65
N GLY A 14 -2.26 12.83 6.80
CA GLY A 14 -2.43 12.79 5.35
C GLY A 14 -3.12 11.52 4.84
N ARG A 15 -3.19 10.46 5.66
CA ARG A 15 -3.72 9.16 5.25
C ARG A 15 -5.20 9.05 5.55
N ARG A 16 -6.00 9.00 4.48
CA ARG A 16 -7.45 8.83 4.54
C ARG A 16 -7.84 7.77 3.52
N SER A 17 -8.62 6.79 3.93
CA SER A 17 -9.09 5.76 3.00
C SER A 17 -9.96 6.39 1.90
N ASP A 18 -9.54 6.29 0.65
CA ASP A 18 -10.41 6.63 -0.48
C ASP A 18 -11.46 5.53 -0.64
N PRO A 19 -12.77 5.86 -0.66
CA PRO A 19 -13.82 4.86 -0.70
C PRO A 19 -13.74 3.98 -1.94
N ARG A 20 -13.34 4.50 -3.11
CA ARG A 20 -13.20 3.73 -4.35
C ARG A 20 -12.09 2.69 -4.27
N ILE A 21 -10.98 3.02 -3.61
CA ILE A 21 -9.90 2.06 -3.33
C ILE A 21 -10.34 1.05 -2.27
N ALA A 22 -11.07 1.52 -1.24
CA ALA A 22 -11.65 0.64 -0.21
C ALA A 22 -12.63 -0.38 -0.80
N ASP A 23 -13.42 0.01 -1.81
CA ASP A 23 -14.34 -0.87 -2.52
C ASP A 23 -13.61 -2.03 -3.22
N HIS A 24 -12.45 -1.76 -3.86
CA HIS A 24 -11.62 -2.82 -4.45
C HIS A 24 -11.15 -3.83 -3.40
N LEU A 25 -10.70 -3.35 -2.24
CA LEU A 25 -10.25 -4.19 -1.13
C LEU A 25 -11.42 -5.01 -0.54
N THR A 26 -12.56 -4.36 -0.30
CA THR A 26 -13.76 -4.99 0.25
C THR A 26 -14.29 -6.08 -0.68
N ALA A 27 -14.37 -5.81 -1.99
CA ALA A 27 -14.76 -6.79 -2.99
C ALA A 27 -13.80 -7.98 -3.03
N ALA A 28 -12.49 -7.75 -2.90
CA ALA A 28 -11.49 -8.81 -2.88
C ALA A 28 -11.53 -9.66 -1.60
N LEU A 29 -11.87 -9.05 -0.46
CA LEU A 29 -12.09 -9.76 0.80
C LEU A 29 -13.35 -10.65 0.75
N GLY A 30 -14.30 -10.35 -0.14
CA GLY A 30 -15.53 -11.12 -0.30
C GLY A 30 -16.29 -11.27 1.01
N GLY A 31 -16.89 -12.44 1.24
CA GLY A 31 -17.66 -12.75 2.45
C GLY A 31 -16.83 -13.15 3.68
N ALA A 32 -15.53 -12.89 3.73
CA ALA A 32 -14.69 -13.27 4.88
C ALA A 32 -15.14 -12.55 6.17
N PRO A 33 -15.64 -13.27 7.20
CA PRO A 33 -16.16 -12.64 8.40
C PRO A 33 -15.07 -12.17 9.39
N SER A 34 -13.83 -12.67 9.24
CA SER A 34 -12.69 -12.27 10.07
C SER A 34 -11.49 -11.92 9.20
N VAL A 35 -10.88 -10.77 9.48
CA VAL A 35 -9.75 -10.22 8.71
C VAL A 35 -8.60 -9.87 9.63
N LEU A 36 -7.38 -10.27 9.25
CA LEU A 36 -6.15 -9.75 9.83
C LEU A 36 -5.62 -8.63 8.93
N ASN A 37 -5.39 -7.43 9.48
CA ASN A 37 -4.73 -6.34 8.77
C ASN A 37 -3.26 -6.26 9.20
N VAL A 38 -2.32 -6.58 8.29
CA VAL A 38 -0.88 -6.66 8.57
C VAL A 38 -0.16 -5.41 8.06
N GLY A 39 0.61 -4.76 8.94
CA GLY A 39 1.20 -3.45 8.67
C GLY A 39 0.13 -2.37 8.65
N ALA A 40 -0.77 -2.43 9.63
CA ALA A 40 -1.99 -1.67 9.67
C ALA A 40 -1.80 -0.15 9.85
N GLY A 41 -0.60 0.27 10.28
CA GLY A 41 -0.34 1.67 10.55
C GLY A 41 -1.35 2.29 11.52
N ALA A 42 -1.86 3.46 11.17
CA ALA A 42 -2.91 4.14 11.93
C ALA A 42 -4.33 3.61 11.64
N GLY A 43 -4.50 2.57 10.82
CA GLY A 43 -5.81 1.92 10.58
C GLY A 43 -6.50 2.30 9.28
N SER A 44 -5.76 2.75 8.27
CA SER A 44 -6.33 3.01 6.94
C SER A 44 -6.84 1.72 6.28
N TYR A 45 -7.96 1.83 5.57
CA TYR A 45 -8.60 0.73 4.82
C TYR A 45 -9.05 -0.48 5.66
N GLU A 46 -9.24 -0.32 6.94
CA GLU A 46 -9.87 -1.36 7.77
C GLU A 46 -11.37 -1.44 7.49
N PRO A 47 -11.90 -2.61 7.06
CA PRO A 47 -13.34 -2.75 6.88
C PRO A 47 -14.08 -2.66 8.22
N THR A 48 -15.24 -2.00 8.24
CA THR A 48 -16.05 -1.76 9.45
C THR A 48 -17.20 -2.75 9.60
N ASP A 49 -17.47 -3.56 8.56
CA ASP A 49 -18.60 -4.49 8.47
C ASP A 49 -18.28 -5.91 8.97
N ARG A 50 -17.04 -6.13 9.45
CA ARG A 50 -16.56 -7.45 9.87
C ARG A 50 -15.55 -7.36 11.01
N ARG A 51 -15.21 -8.51 11.60
CA ARG A 51 -14.20 -8.54 12.67
C ARG A 51 -12.81 -8.32 12.09
N VAL A 52 -12.10 -7.32 12.59
CA VAL A 52 -10.73 -7.03 12.19
C VAL A 52 -9.82 -7.10 13.42
N ILE A 53 -8.66 -7.68 13.27
CA ILE A 53 -7.50 -7.53 14.16
C ILE A 53 -6.38 -6.90 13.33
N ALA A 54 -5.70 -5.92 13.90
CA ALA A 54 -4.57 -5.24 13.26
C ALA A 54 -3.24 -5.74 13.82
N VAL A 55 -2.20 -5.75 12.98
CA VAL A 55 -0.81 -5.96 13.38
C VAL A 55 0.03 -4.80 12.86
N GLU A 56 0.81 -4.17 13.74
CA GLU A 56 1.70 -3.06 13.40
C GLU A 56 2.93 -3.08 14.28
N PRO A 57 4.16 -3.05 13.73
CA PRO A 57 5.39 -3.06 14.53
C PRO A 57 5.70 -1.74 15.22
N SER A 58 5.25 -0.59 14.68
CA SER A 58 5.55 0.73 15.22
C SER A 58 4.58 1.15 16.31
N TRP A 59 5.08 1.34 17.51
CA TRP A 59 4.29 1.93 18.59
C TRP A 59 3.79 3.35 18.25
N VAL A 60 4.60 4.13 17.52
CA VAL A 60 4.24 5.48 17.09
C VAL A 60 3.01 5.44 16.17
N MET A 61 2.91 4.45 15.28
CA MET A 61 1.75 4.28 14.43
C MET A 61 0.54 3.76 15.21
N LEU A 62 0.74 2.80 16.09
CA LEU A 62 -0.31 2.29 16.96
C LEU A 62 -0.96 3.38 17.82
N SER A 63 -0.15 4.30 18.36
CA SER A 63 -0.64 5.41 19.20
C SER A 63 -1.45 6.46 18.44
N GLN A 64 -1.41 6.46 17.09
CA GLN A 64 -2.17 7.36 16.23
C GLN A 64 -3.50 6.74 15.75
N ARG A 65 -3.80 5.50 16.13
CA ARG A 65 -5.06 4.86 15.75
C ARG A 65 -6.24 5.59 16.39
N PRO A 66 -7.30 5.90 15.61
CA PRO A 66 -8.45 6.63 16.14
C PRO A 66 -9.23 5.76 17.13
N PRO A 67 -9.99 6.38 18.04
CA PRO A 67 -10.96 5.67 18.86
C PRO A 67 -11.93 4.86 17.96
N GLY A 68 -12.16 3.60 18.32
CA GLY A 68 -13.02 2.70 17.54
C GLY A 68 -12.32 1.97 16.38
N ALA A 69 -11.05 2.21 16.11
CA ALA A 69 -10.26 1.38 15.21
C ALA A 69 -10.19 -0.07 15.71
N ALA A 70 -9.92 -1.01 14.82
CA ALA A 70 -9.79 -2.42 15.16
C ALA A 70 -8.73 -2.64 16.27
N PRO A 71 -8.93 -3.60 17.18
CA PRO A 71 -7.91 -3.97 18.16
C PRO A 71 -6.59 -4.31 17.47
N ALA A 72 -5.47 -3.86 18.04
CA ALA A 72 -4.17 -4.00 17.41
C ALA A 72 -3.17 -4.71 18.32
N VAL A 73 -2.31 -5.53 17.69
CA VAL A 73 -1.18 -6.24 18.34
C VAL A 73 0.11 -5.67 17.77
N GLN A 74 1.07 -5.35 18.65
CA GLN A 74 2.40 -4.95 18.22
C GLN A 74 3.20 -6.18 17.81
N SER A 75 3.38 -6.38 16.51
CA SER A 75 4.19 -7.45 15.95
C SER A 75 4.62 -7.13 14.52
N ARG A 76 5.53 -7.95 13.98
CA ARG A 76 6.01 -7.90 12.61
C ARG A 76 5.26 -8.88 11.73
N ALA A 77 5.23 -8.61 10.43
CA ALA A 77 4.65 -9.51 9.44
C ALA A 77 5.33 -10.88 9.41
N GLU A 78 6.64 -10.91 9.66
CA GLU A 78 7.49 -12.11 9.64
C GLU A 78 7.31 -13.03 10.84
N ALA A 79 6.54 -12.61 11.87
CA ALA A 79 6.29 -13.39 13.08
C ALA A 79 4.92 -13.05 13.66
N LEU A 80 3.86 -13.48 12.99
CA LEU A 80 2.49 -13.20 13.40
C LEU A 80 2.10 -14.04 14.62
N PRO A 81 1.65 -13.43 15.75
CA PRO A 81 1.38 -14.14 17.00
C PRO A 81 0.02 -14.83 17.01
N PHE A 82 -0.32 -15.50 15.91
CA PHE A 82 -1.58 -16.20 15.74
C PHE A 82 -1.32 -17.64 15.29
N ARG A 83 -2.23 -18.54 15.66
CA ARG A 83 -2.23 -19.92 15.19
C ARG A 83 -2.50 -20.00 13.69
N ASP A 84 -2.17 -21.11 13.08
CA ASP A 84 -2.52 -21.42 11.70
C ASP A 84 -4.01 -21.25 11.46
N GLN A 85 -4.36 -20.71 10.29
CA GLN A 85 -5.75 -20.54 9.86
C GLN A 85 -6.65 -19.83 10.90
N ALA A 86 -6.11 -18.82 11.61
CA ALA A 86 -6.86 -18.07 12.62
C ALA A 86 -7.92 -17.15 12.00
N PHE A 87 -7.67 -16.65 10.80
CA PHE A 87 -8.52 -15.66 10.11
C PHE A 87 -9.04 -16.21 8.77
N ASP A 88 -10.20 -15.69 8.34
CA ASP A 88 -10.75 -16.06 7.03
C ASP A 88 -10.01 -15.36 5.89
N ALA A 89 -9.60 -14.12 6.11
CA ALA A 89 -8.74 -13.39 5.19
C ALA A 89 -7.64 -12.60 5.91
N THR A 90 -6.57 -12.29 5.20
CA THR A 90 -5.54 -11.34 5.62
C THR A 90 -5.43 -10.25 4.57
N THR A 91 -5.25 -9.00 5.01
CA THR A 91 -4.96 -7.87 4.13
C THR A 91 -3.65 -7.19 4.52
N ALA A 92 -2.94 -6.65 3.52
CA ALA A 92 -1.78 -5.78 3.72
C ALA A 92 -1.80 -4.68 2.65
N VAL A 93 -1.89 -3.42 3.10
CA VAL A 93 -2.14 -2.27 2.23
C VAL A 93 -0.93 -1.34 2.21
N LEU A 94 -0.23 -1.27 1.08
CA LEU A 94 0.92 -0.39 0.85
C LEU A 94 2.00 -0.50 1.94
N THR A 95 2.28 -1.72 2.43
CA THR A 95 3.18 -1.96 3.57
C THR A 95 4.34 -2.92 3.25
N LEU A 96 4.24 -3.76 2.21
CA LEU A 96 5.20 -4.83 1.91
C LEU A 96 6.65 -4.34 1.76
N HIS A 97 6.84 -3.14 1.23
CA HIS A 97 8.15 -2.52 1.03
C HIS A 97 8.84 -2.10 2.35
N HIS A 98 8.14 -2.24 3.47
CA HIS A 98 8.67 -2.00 4.80
C HIS A 98 9.05 -3.29 5.55
N TRP A 99 8.69 -4.47 5.01
CA TRP A 99 9.01 -5.75 5.63
C TRP A 99 10.48 -6.09 5.44
N SER A 100 11.13 -6.56 6.48
CA SER A 100 12.55 -6.92 6.46
C SER A 100 12.78 -8.21 5.66
N ASP A 101 11.85 -9.15 5.74
CA ASP A 101 11.80 -10.38 4.94
C ASP A 101 10.38 -10.57 4.40
N ARG A 102 10.19 -10.16 3.14
CA ARG A 102 8.89 -10.26 2.47
C ARG A 102 8.43 -11.70 2.29
N ALA A 103 9.36 -12.61 2.02
CA ALA A 103 9.01 -14.01 1.80
C ALA A 103 8.47 -14.64 3.10
N ALA A 104 9.14 -14.38 4.22
CA ALA A 104 8.67 -14.81 5.54
C ALA A 104 7.32 -14.16 5.89
N GLY A 105 7.16 -12.85 5.64
CA GLY A 105 5.90 -12.16 5.92
C GLY A 105 4.74 -12.69 5.08
N LEU A 106 4.93 -12.95 3.79
CA LEU A 106 3.89 -13.53 2.93
C LEU A 106 3.56 -14.98 3.33
N ALA A 107 4.56 -15.76 3.73
CA ALA A 107 4.35 -17.11 4.26
C ALA A 107 3.54 -17.09 5.57
N GLU A 108 3.83 -16.17 6.48
CA GLU A 108 3.06 -15.97 7.71
C GLU A 108 1.62 -15.52 7.42
N CYS A 109 1.42 -14.57 6.49
CA CYS A 109 0.08 -14.20 6.03
C CYS A 109 -0.69 -15.43 5.51
N ALA A 110 -0.05 -16.27 4.70
CA ALA A 110 -0.68 -17.51 4.21
C ALA A 110 -0.92 -18.52 5.32
N ARG A 111 -0.01 -18.64 6.31
CA ARG A 111 -0.14 -19.59 7.43
C ARG A 111 -1.36 -19.28 8.30
N VAL A 112 -1.55 -17.99 8.63
CA VAL A 112 -2.64 -17.59 9.55
C VAL A 112 -4.00 -17.46 8.85
N THR A 113 -4.05 -17.61 7.52
CA THR A 113 -5.24 -17.37 6.70
C THR A 113 -5.85 -18.68 6.19
N ARG A 114 -7.20 -18.75 6.22
CA ARG A 114 -7.96 -19.89 5.69
C ARG A 114 -8.25 -19.78 4.19
N GLN A 115 -8.72 -18.60 3.72
CA GLN A 115 -9.34 -18.50 2.40
C GLN A 115 -8.52 -17.66 1.43
N ARG A 116 -8.16 -16.43 1.81
CA ARG A 116 -7.50 -15.49 0.89
C ARG A 116 -6.60 -14.47 1.55
N VAL A 117 -5.51 -14.14 0.88
CA VAL A 117 -4.65 -13.02 1.21
C VAL A 117 -4.86 -11.93 0.16
N VAL A 118 -5.14 -10.71 0.59
CA VAL A 118 -5.41 -9.55 -0.25
C VAL A 118 -4.35 -8.48 0.00
N LEU A 119 -3.58 -8.16 -1.02
CA LEU A 119 -2.53 -7.14 -0.92
C LEU A 119 -2.85 -5.98 -1.85
N LEU A 120 -2.75 -4.74 -1.34
CA LEU A 120 -2.60 -3.58 -2.19
C LEU A 120 -1.12 -3.21 -2.22
N THR A 121 -0.51 -3.31 -3.39
CA THR A 121 0.92 -3.11 -3.59
C THR A 121 1.18 -2.27 -4.84
N TRP A 122 2.43 -2.09 -5.20
CA TRP A 122 2.81 -1.34 -6.39
C TRP A 122 3.71 -2.19 -7.31
N ASP A 123 3.50 -2.07 -8.61
CA ASP A 123 4.27 -2.72 -9.67
C ASP A 123 5.24 -1.72 -10.29
N PRO A 124 6.55 -1.80 -9.98
CA PRO A 124 7.56 -0.88 -10.50
C PRO A 124 7.85 -1.07 -12.00
N ALA A 125 7.27 -2.09 -12.64
CA ALA A 125 7.36 -2.28 -14.08
C ALA A 125 6.41 -1.34 -14.84
N VAL A 126 5.42 -0.76 -14.18
CA VAL A 126 4.52 0.24 -14.77
C VAL A 126 5.17 1.61 -14.69
N ASP A 127 5.75 2.03 -15.80
CA ASP A 127 6.41 3.34 -15.93
C ASP A 127 5.42 4.34 -16.58
N ALA A 128 4.45 4.80 -15.81
CA ALA A 128 3.39 5.69 -16.28
C ALA A 128 3.21 6.96 -15.43
N PHE A 129 4.09 7.17 -14.45
CA PHE A 129 3.92 8.27 -13.52
C PHE A 129 4.88 9.43 -13.79
N TRP A 130 4.36 10.52 -14.32
CA TRP A 130 5.14 11.71 -14.67
C TRP A 130 6.03 12.23 -13.53
N LEU A 131 5.60 12.11 -12.26
CA LEU A 131 6.38 12.58 -11.12
C LEU A 131 7.70 11.85 -11.00
N THR A 132 7.67 10.53 -11.19
CA THR A 132 8.86 9.68 -11.09
C THR A 132 9.68 9.68 -12.38
N GLN A 133 9.05 9.89 -13.53
CA GLN A 133 9.76 9.97 -14.81
C GLN A 133 10.56 11.27 -14.94
N ASP A 134 9.94 12.41 -14.66
CA ASP A 134 10.51 13.73 -14.98
C ASP A 134 11.27 14.36 -13.80
N TYR A 135 10.84 14.07 -12.57
CA TYR A 135 11.31 14.83 -11.40
C TYR A 135 12.07 13.99 -10.37
N PHE A 136 11.67 12.73 -10.15
CA PHE A 136 12.23 11.87 -9.09
C PHE A 136 12.48 10.44 -9.59
N PRO A 137 13.32 10.22 -10.62
CA PRO A 137 13.60 8.88 -11.15
C PRO A 137 14.21 7.94 -10.10
N GLU A 138 14.89 8.49 -9.09
CA GLU A 138 15.46 7.75 -7.97
C GLU A 138 14.39 7.04 -7.11
N PHE A 139 13.12 7.45 -7.16
CA PHE A 139 12.04 6.74 -6.48
C PHE A 139 11.80 5.37 -7.12
N VAL A 140 11.77 5.32 -8.46
CA VAL A 140 11.59 4.07 -9.19
C VAL A 140 12.75 3.09 -8.96
N GLU A 141 13.98 3.58 -8.92
CA GLU A 141 15.15 2.74 -8.63
C GLU A 141 15.08 2.09 -7.25
N ALA A 142 14.67 2.87 -6.25
CA ALA A 142 14.50 2.36 -4.89
C ALA A 142 13.33 1.36 -4.81
N ASP A 143 12.23 1.66 -5.48
CA ASP A 143 11.03 0.85 -5.45
C ASP A 143 11.22 -0.48 -6.21
N ARG A 144 11.99 -0.50 -7.32
CA ARG A 144 12.39 -1.75 -8.00
C ARG A 144 13.15 -2.72 -7.09
N LYS A 145 13.88 -2.19 -6.11
CA LYS A 145 14.56 -2.99 -5.08
C LYS A 145 13.62 -3.41 -3.93
N ALA A 146 12.63 -2.57 -3.67
CA ALA A 146 11.72 -2.74 -2.53
C ALA A 146 10.47 -3.59 -2.85
N PHE A 147 10.04 -3.65 -4.10
CA PHE A 147 8.87 -4.43 -4.51
C PHE A 147 9.27 -5.63 -5.35
N PRO A 148 8.73 -6.83 -5.09
CA PRO A 148 8.94 -7.99 -5.94
C PRO A 148 8.24 -7.80 -7.29
N ALA A 149 8.75 -8.47 -8.32
CA ALA A 149 8.03 -8.55 -9.59
C ALA A 149 6.68 -9.24 -9.39
N MET A 150 5.66 -8.81 -10.13
CA MET A 150 4.30 -9.36 -9.97
C MET A 150 4.25 -10.89 -10.13
N ALA A 151 5.10 -11.47 -10.98
CA ALA A 151 5.21 -12.91 -11.16
C ALA A 151 5.70 -13.67 -9.91
N GLU A 152 6.38 -13.01 -8.99
CA GLU A 152 6.87 -13.63 -7.76
C GLU A 152 5.72 -13.91 -6.78
N TYR A 153 4.68 -13.07 -6.79
CA TYR A 153 3.52 -13.27 -5.92
C TYR A 153 2.82 -14.62 -6.18
N ALA A 154 2.82 -15.11 -7.42
CA ALA A 154 2.22 -16.40 -7.74
C ALA A 154 2.85 -17.58 -6.96
N ARG A 155 4.10 -17.43 -6.54
CA ARG A 155 4.88 -18.47 -5.82
C ARG A 155 4.94 -18.26 -4.31
N SER A 156 4.52 -17.10 -3.82
CA SER A 156 4.73 -16.68 -2.43
C SER A 156 3.76 -17.31 -1.42
N PHE A 157 2.64 -17.91 -1.89
CA PHE A 157 1.55 -18.37 -1.02
C PHE A 157 1.46 -19.91 -0.89
N GLY A 158 2.46 -20.60 -1.39
CA GLY A 158 2.54 -22.06 -1.32
C GLY A 158 1.86 -22.78 -2.48
N PRO A 159 2.03 -24.13 -2.56
CA PRO A 159 1.47 -24.94 -3.63
C PRO A 159 -0.06 -24.92 -3.60
N GLY A 160 -0.67 -24.81 -4.77
CA GLY A 160 -2.13 -24.80 -4.92
C GLY A 160 -2.81 -23.46 -4.70
N ALA A 161 -2.09 -22.40 -4.29
CA ALA A 161 -2.66 -21.07 -4.24
C ALA A 161 -2.90 -20.53 -5.66
N ARG A 162 -4.09 -19.98 -5.91
CA ARG A 162 -4.44 -19.27 -7.16
C ARG A 162 -4.32 -17.78 -6.92
N VAL A 163 -3.44 -17.13 -7.65
CA VAL A 163 -3.19 -15.69 -7.49
C VAL A 163 -3.79 -14.93 -8.68
N GLU A 164 -4.60 -13.92 -8.37
CA GLU A 164 -5.12 -12.93 -9.32
C GLU A 164 -4.46 -11.59 -9.06
N ILE A 165 -4.11 -10.88 -10.12
CA ILE A 165 -3.54 -9.53 -10.03
C ILE A 165 -4.38 -8.60 -10.89
N LYS A 166 -4.88 -7.53 -10.27
CA LYS A 166 -5.75 -6.55 -10.93
C LYS A 166 -5.19 -5.14 -10.76
N PRO A 167 -5.27 -4.27 -11.77
CA PRO A 167 -4.93 -2.87 -11.59
C PRO A 167 -5.92 -2.21 -10.62
N VAL A 168 -5.41 -1.25 -9.86
CA VAL A 168 -6.22 -0.33 -9.05
C VAL A 168 -5.95 1.08 -9.56
N PRO A 169 -6.76 1.59 -10.49
CA PRO A 169 -6.62 2.95 -10.99
C PRO A 169 -6.81 3.97 -9.86
N ILE A 170 -6.01 5.01 -9.87
CA ILE A 170 -6.06 6.04 -8.85
C ILE A 170 -6.94 7.19 -9.32
N PRO A 171 -8.02 7.50 -8.60
CA PRO A 171 -8.92 8.60 -8.96
C PRO A 171 -8.20 9.96 -8.98
N ARG A 172 -8.58 10.86 -9.91
CA ARG A 172 -7.95 12.18 -10.06
C ARG A 172 -8.08 13.06 -8.80
N ASP A 173 -9.13 12.86 -8.06
CA ASP A 173 -9.47 13.56 -6.81
C ASP A 173 -9.28 12.67 -5.57
N CYS A 174 -8.41 11.65 -5.67
CA CYS A 174 -8.10 10.74 -4.57
C CYS A 174 -7.84 11.50 -3.27
N ILE A 175 -8.52 11.08 -2.21
CA ILE A 175 -8.46 11.74 -0.90
C ILE A 175 -7.39 11.16 0.03
N ASP A 176 -6.79 10.00 -0.32
CA ASP A 176 -5.65 9.47 0.45
C ASP A 176 -4.38 10.25 0.16
N GLY A 177 -3.35 10.06 0.98
CA GLY A 177 -2.09 10.79 0.95
C GLY A 177 -0.87 9.97 0.55
N PHE A 178 -1.00 8.89 -0.24
CA PHE A 178 0.15 8.16 -0.78
C PHE A 178 0.71 8.82 -2.05
N LEU A 179 1.86 8.35 -2.52
CA LEU A 179 2.61 9.00 -3.61
C LEU A 179 1.76 9.27 -4.86
N GLY A 180 0.99 8.31 -5.35
CA GLY A 180 0.18 8.46 -6.56
C GLY A 180 -1.11 9.26 -6.37
N ALA A 181 -1.53 9.56 -5.15
CA ALA A 181 -2.83 10.17 -4.88
C ALA A 181 -3.01 11.59 -5.47
N TYR A 182 -1.92 12.26 -5.75
CA TYR A 182 -1.92 13.65 -6.24
C TYR A 182 -1.55 13.78 -7.72
N TRP A 183 -1.65 12.71 -8.51
CA TRP A 183 -1.21 12.71 -9.91
C TRP A 183 -1.86 13.79 -10.77
N ALA A 184 -3.09 14.17 -10.50
CA ALA A 184 -3.83 15.23 -11.19
C ALA A 184 -3.71 16.60 -10.49
N ARG A 185 -2.92 16.71 -9.42
CA ARG A 185 -2.74 17.91 -8.60
C ARG A 185 -1.25 18.18 -8.39
N PRO A 186 -0.49 18.47 -9.46
CA PRO A 186 0.97 18.52 -9.40
C PRO A 186 1.52 19.51 -8.38
N ALA A 187 0.85 20.64 -8.15
CA ALA A 187 1.27 21.64 -7.16
C ALA A 187 1.23 21.10 -5.71
N ALA A 188 0.44 20.05 -5.43
CA ALA A 188 0.38 19.46 -4.10
C ALA A 188 1.73 18.86 -3.66
N TYR A 189 2.56 18.38 -4.59
CA TYR A 189 3.90 17.87 -4.25
C TYR A 189 4.89 18.97 -3.82
N LEU A 190 4.58 20.23 -4.05
CA LEU A 190 5.37 21.39 -3.57
C LEU A 190 5.03 21.74 -2.11
N ASP A 191 3.94 21.23 -1.58
CA ASP A 191 3.55 21.43 -0.18
C ASP A 191 4.33 20.45 0.73
N ALA A 192 5.01 21.00 1.72
CA ALA A 192 5.81 20.25 2.67
C ALA A 192 4.95 19.34 3.57
N GLU A 193 3.72 19.74 3.91
CA GLU A 193 2.81 18.93 4.71
C GLU A 193 2.32 17.70 3.93
N VAL A 194 2.03 17.87 2.64
CA VAL A 194 1.70 16.76 1.75
C VAL A 194 2.87 15.78 1.65
N ARG A 195 4.09 16.27 1.41
CA ARG A 195 5.28 15.43 1.31
C ARG A 195 5.59 14.69 2.62
N ALA A 196 5.34 15.29 3.76
CA ALA A 196 5.55 14.66 5.07
C ALA A 196 4.70 13.40 5.27
N GLY A 197 3.55 13.29 4.59
CA GLY A 197 2.68 12.11 4.58
C GLY A 197 3.11 11.02 3.58
N ILE A 198 4.13 11.23 2.76
CA ILE A 198 4.55 10.33 1.69
C ILE A 198 5.96 9.80 1.97
N SER A 199 6.07 8.50 2.27
CA SER A 199 7.35 7.88 2.68
C SER A 199 8.47 8.00 1.63
N SER A 200 8.15 8.12 0.34
CA SER A 200 9.13 8.31 -0.73
C SER A 200 9.85 9.65 -0.62
N PHE A 201 9.23 10.67 -0.03
CA PHE A 201 9.87 11.96 0.24
C PHE A 201 10.68 12.01 1.55
N ALA A 202 10.67 10.95 2.36
CA ALA A 202 11.50 10.87 3.57
C ALA A 202 12.95 10.46 3.25
N ARG A 203 13.63 11.25 2.40
CA ARG A 203 15.03 11.05 1.97
C ARG A 203 15.70 12.40 1.70
N PRO A 204 17.04 12.48 1.73
CA PRO A 204 17.77 13.69 1.33
C PRO A 204 17.69 13.90 -0.20
N ASP A 205 18.17 15.06 -0.65
CA ASP A 205 18.46 15.40 -2.06
C ASP A 205 17.26 15.48 -3.00
N LEU A 206 16.12 15.97 -2.47
CA LEU A 206 14.90 16.15 -3.26
C LEU A 206 14.77 17.55 -3.90
N GLU A 207 15.60 18.50 -3.48
CA GLU A 207 15.42 19.93 -3.84
C GLU A 207 15.48 20.17 -5.34
N ALA A 208 16.40 19.52 -6.04
CA ALA A 208 16.53 19.67 -7.49
C ALA A 208 15.26 19.22 -8.25
N GLY A 209 14.62 18.14 -7.82
CA GLY A 209 13.34 17.69 -8.39
C GLY A 209 12.20 18.65 -8.11
N LEU A 210 12.13 19.16 -6.87
CA LEU A 210 11.13 20.13 -6.46
C LEU A 210 11.29 21.47 -7.19
N GLU A 211 12.52 21.93 -7.39
CA GLU A 211 12.81 23.17 -8.15
C GLU A 211 12.39 23.02 -9.62
N ARG A 212 12.70 21.89 -10.26
CA ARG A 212 12.26 21.60 -11.63
C ARG A 212 10.73 21.60 -11.73
N LEU A 213 10.05 20.90 -10.81
CA LEU A 213 8.59 20.86 -10.79
C LEU A 213 8.00 22.28 -10.61
N ARG A 214 8.55 23.07 -9.70
CA ARG A 214 8.11 24.44 -9.45
C ARG A 214 8.28 25.32 -10.71
N ALA A 215 9.43 25.22 -11.38
CA ALA A 215 9.71 25.96 -12.60
C ALA A 215 8.76 25.57 -13.73
N ASP A 216 8.54 24.26 -13.94
CA ASP A 216 7.66 23.77 -15.00
C ASP A 216 6.18 24.13 -14.77
N LEU A 217 5.73 24.14 -13.53
CA LEU A 217 4.38 24.64 -13.19
C LEU A 217 4.27 26.15 -13.42
N GLY A 218 5.29 26.92 -13.05
CA GLY A 218 5.31 28.36 -13.21
C GLY A 218 5.34 28.81 -14.66
N THR A 219 6.03 28.08 -15.53
CA THR A 219 6.11 28.35 -16.98
C THR A 219 4.98 27.73 -17.80
N GLY A 220 4.18 26.83 -17.21
CA GLY A 220 3.18 26.05 -17.92
C GLY A 220 3.74 24.80 -18.66
N ALA A 221 5.03 24.55 -18.61
CA ALA A 221 5.69 23.43 -19.30
C ALA A 221 5.13 22.06 -18.83
N TRP A 222 4.77 21.93 -17.56
CA TRP A 222 4.10 20.74 -17.06
C TRP A 222 2.76 20.48 -17.79
N HIS A 223 1.94 21.52 -17.96
CA HIS A 223 0.65 21.41 -18.64
C HIS A 223 0.79 21.08 -20.12
N VAL A 224 1.84 21.59 -20.77
CA VAL A 224 2.14 21.24 -22.16
C VAL A 224 2.45 19.74 -22.30
N ARG A 225 3.23 19.16 -21.38
CA ARG A 225 3.61 17.73 -21.41
C ARG A 225 2.51 16.80 -20.92
N HIS A 226 1.85 17.17 -19.83
CA HIS A 226 0.99 16.25 -19.06
C HIS A 226 -0.47 16.69 -18.96
N GLY A 227 -0.84 17.86 -19.50
CA GLY A 227 -2.19 18.42 -19.32
C GLY A 227 -3.32 17.49 -19.81
N LYS A 228 -3.07 16.67 -20.83
CA LYS A 228 -4.05 15.66 -21.31
C LYS A 228 -4.42 14.62 -20.25
N LEU A 229 -3.53 14.33 -19.31
CA LEU A 229 -3.84 13.41 -18.20
C LEU A 229 -5.00 13.93 -17.33
N LEU A 230 -5.18 15.26 -17.27
CA LEU A 230 -6.25 15.87 -16.49
C LEU A 230 -7.65 15.65 -17.06
N GLU A 231 -7.77 15.10 -18.26
CA GLU A 231 -9.05 14.69 -18.85
C GLU A 231 -9.53 13.33 -18.31
N ALA A 232 -8.61 12.50 -17.78
CA ALA A 232 -8.94 11.20 -17.23
C ALA A 232 -9.58 11.32 -15.83
N SER A 233 -10.54 10.45 -15.55
CA SER A 233 -11.17 10.30 -14.22
C SER A 233 -10.26 9.62 -13.21
N ASP A 234 -9.41 8.73 -13.70
CA ASP A 234 -8.48 7.90 -12.94
C ASP A 234 -7.28 7.53 -13.83
N LEU A 235 -6.21 7.04 -13.21
CA LEU A 235 -4.99 6.67 -13.91
C LEU A 235 -4.38 5.40 -13.31
N ASP A 236 -3.96 4.46 -14.17
CA ASP A 236 -3.16 3.31 -13.75
C ASP A 236 -1.70 3.74 -13.53
N LEU A 237 -1.33 3.89 -12.29
CA LEU A 237 0.01 4.28 -11.83
C LEU A 237 0.84 3.07 -11.33
N GLY A 238 0.42 1.85 -11.66
CA GLY A 238 1.09 0.64 -11.19
C GLY A 238 0.58 0.10 -9.86
N TYR A 239 -0.48 0.67 -9.26
CA TYR A 239 -1.07 0.05 -8.07
C TYR A 239 -1.80 -1.22 -8.44
N ARG A 240 -1.56 -2.28 -7.67
CA ARG A 240 -2.04 -3.64 -7.94
C ARG A 240 -2.70 -4.23 -6.72
N LEU A 241 -3.87 -4.80 -6.94
CA LEU A 241 -4.55 -5.67 -6.01
C LEU A 241 -4.13 -7.11 -6.32
N VAL A 242 -3.38 -7.72 -5.41
CA VAL A 242 -2.98 -9.11 -5.47
C VAL A 242 -3.89 -9.91 -4.56
N VAL A 243 -4.63 -10.86 -5.11
CA VAL A 243 -5.55 -11.72 -4.38
C VAL A 243 -5.08 -13.17 -4.50
N ALA A 244 -4.55 -13.71 -3.43
CA ALA A 244 -4.18 -15.11 -3.34
C ALA A 244 -5.32 -15.91 -2.70
N HIS A 245 -5.95 -16.79 -3.47
CA HIS A 245 -6.90 -17.78 -2.98
C HIS A 245 -6.13 -19.00 -2.50
N LEU A 246 -6.21 -19.29 -1.21
CA LEU A 246 -5.49 -20.41 -0.60
C LEU A 246 -6.30 -21.69 -0.77
N SER A 247 -5.62 -22.78 -1.07
CA SER A 247 -6.26 -24.11 -1.09
C SER A 247 -6.59 -24.56 0.33
N ASP A 248 -7.69 -25.25 0.47
CA ASP A 248 -8.13 -25.82 1.75
C ASP A 248 -7.12 -26.88 2.20
N ARG A 249 -6.30 -26.57 3.20
CA ARG A 249 -5.28 -27.49 3.74
C ARG A 249 -5.88 -28.68 4.50
N ARG A 250 -7.22 -28.77 4.58
CA ARG A 250 -7.92 -29.89 5.24
C ARG A 250 -7.94 -31.17 4.43
N SER A 251 -7.58 -31.14 3.14
CA SER A 251 -7.68 -32.31 2.23
C SER A 251 -6.41 -33.13 2.13
N SER A 252 -5.35 -32.85 2.89
CA SER A 252 -4.05 -33.55 2.77
C SER A 252 -3.66 -34.41 3.99
N VAL A 253 -4.59 -34.72 4.88
CA VAL A 253 -4.43 -35.73 5.93
C VAL A 253 -5.42 -36.85 5.64
N GLY A 254 -5.04 -37.73 4.75
CA GLY A 254 -5.66 -39.00 4.43
C GLY A 254 -4.60 -40.09 4.43
#